data_fd95c72a0e27eeb6842530397ae86bd5
#
_entry.id   fd95c72a0e27eeb6842530397ae86bd5
#
_cell.length_a   1.000
_cell.length_b   1.000
_cell.length_c   1.000
_cell.angle_alpha   90.00
_cell.angle_beta   90.00
_cell.angle_gamma   90.00
#
_symmetry.space_group_name_H-M   'P 1'
#
loop_
_entity.id
_entity.type
_entity.pdbx_description
1 polymer ?
#
loop_
_entity_poly.entity_id
_entity_poly.type
_entity_poly.pdbx_seq_one_letter_code
_entity_poly.pdbx_strand_id
1 'polypeptide(L)'
;MKQIINLFLPNLKSMRTVFYEVANTSVSRERFVDFTKIAGLLFLMINSFTLLRLHDSGGEIFVSNLSANSESLMVVTWFTAGMSLFFFSMGFNNLIAWYSNVGRDGSQWNYLVDRINTLLGPVIVWIFSSTIVLNILSRSENFPNYLTTSEDGIMPSIEFILWPLWLVSIYLVMVLFAPFTIYLHKKYPYATVLTLITMTILIDNIDFALNLSYLKLFNYLFFWIVIHQVGYFFADGKIQKVNINVFRYVTVFTYGYLFYQMSASESYLSLASYRLTSLNNEDPPTTIYLIASIGLISLFLSLKNIVENILSNQKLWLLISHIHSNIYTMYLWHLFVFFSIYLFGLTMYYAPLILLITAFIFGNYERSMFKLSSNLVKRVNPLQPWPSPIKARFSINNFALAWLSALLVLLGVIHLTLGGIGQDGFFTLREFYFLRSNTYEGIGRIFIGLLLLNITVRGLKYKKRILGGS
;
A
#
# COMPACT_ATOMS: atom_id res chain seq x y z
N MET A 1 -9.91 0.42 -35.91
CA MET A 1 -9.13 -0.78 -35.67
C MET A 1 -7.66 -0.50 -35.29
N LYS A 2 -6.84 0.24 -36.08
CA LYS A 2 -5.47 0.65 -35.70
C LYS A 2 -5.37 1.40 -34.34
N GLN A 3 -6.34 2.26 -34.00
CA GLN A 3 -6.36 2.95 -32.71
C GLN A 3 -6.66 2.03 -31.53
N ILE A 4 -7.47 1.00 -31.71
CA ILE A 4 -7.80 -0.02 -30.68
C ILE A 4 -6.61 -0.97 -30.52
N ILE A 5 -5.97 -1.37 -31.61
CA ILE A 5 -4.76 -2.21 -31.59
C ILE A 5 -3.60 -1.49 -30.91
N ASN A 6 -3.43 -0.18 -31.13
CA ASN A 6 -2.43 0.63 -30.44
C ASN A 6 -2.74 0.88 -28.94
N LEU A 7 -3.96 0.60 -28.48
CA LEU A 7 -4.32 0.59 -27.05
C LEU A 7 -3.85 -0.71 -26.37
N PHE A 8 -3.84 -1.83 -27.09
CA PHE A 8 -3.54 -3.16 -26.54
C PHE A 8 -2.10 -3.63 -26.83
N LEU A 9 -1.48 -3.15 -27.90
CA LEU A 9 -0.07 -3.45 -28.15
C LEU A 9 0.79 -2.33 -27.56
N PRO A 10 1.66 -2.62 -26.56
CA PRO A 10 2.60 -1.65 -26.06
C PRO A 10 3.48 -1.19 -27.22
N ASN A 11 3.46 0.11 -27.50
CA ASN A 11 4.32 0.70 -28.50
C ASN A 11 5.77 0.34 -28.12
N LEU A 12 6.49 -0.41 -28.95
CA LEU A 12 7.90 -0.72 -28.77
C LEU A 12 8.75 0.54 -28.55
N LYS A 13 8.27 1.69 -29.05
CA LYS A 13 8.79 3.02 -28.68
C LYS A 13 8.70 3.33 -27.18
N SER A 14 7.72 2.78 -26.45
CA SER A 14 7.60 3.02 -25.01
C SER A 14 8.67 2.29 -24.20
N MET A 15 9.12 1.12 -24.63
CA MET A 15 10.26 0.45 -24.01
C MET A 15 11.56 1.26 -24.22
N ARG A 16 11.82 1.74 -25.44
CA ARG A 16 12.96 2.63 -25.69
C ARG A 16 12.89 3.92 -24.87
N THR A 17 11.70 4.52 -24.72
CA THR A 17 11.51 5.74 -23.92
C THR A 17 11.73 5.46 -22.44
N VAL A 18 11.24 4.32 -21.92
CA VAL A 18 11.49 3.89 -20.55
C VAL A 18 12.98 3.61 -20.34
N PHE A 19 13.64 2.93 -21.28
CA PHE A 19 15.09 2.74 -21.23
C PHE A 19 15.86 4.07 -21.26
N TYR A 20 15.41 5.04 -22.03
CA TYR A 20 16.05 6.36 -22.13
C TYR A 20 15.78 7.20 -20.88
N GLU A 21 14.57 7.18 -20.35
CA GLU A 21 14.20 7.86 -19.10
C GLU A 21 14.95 7.25 -17.91
N VAL A 22 15.11 5.94 -17.86
CA VAL A 22 15.85 5.25 -16.79
C VAL A 22 17.36 5.46 -16.90
N ALA A 23 17.90 5.50 -18.12
CA ALA A 23 19.31 5.83 -18.34
C ALA A 23 19.64 7.27 -17.96
N ASN A 24 18.68 8.19 -18.10
CA ASN A 24 18.78 9.61 -17.75
C ASN A 24 18.15 9.96 -16.39
N THR A 25 17.74 8.98 -15.58
CA THR A 25 17.31 9.27 -14.21
C THR A 25 18.45 9.96 -13.46
N SER A 26 18.13 11.13 -12.93
CA SER A 26 19.05 11.99 -12.23
C SER A 26 19.86 11.22 -11.17
N VAL A 27 21.10 11.60 -10.98
CA VAL A 27 22.01 11.13 -9.91
C VAL A 27 21.37 11.28 -8.52
N SER A 28 20.30 12.08 -8.39
CA SER A 28 19.55 12.34 -7.16
C SER A 28 18.52 11.26 -6.77
N ARG A 29 18.31 10.22 -7.60
CA ARG A 29 17.37 9.15 -7.28
C ARG A 29 18.01 8.13 -6.34
N GLU A 30 17.44 7.98 -5.15
CA GLU A 30 17.91 7.03 -4.14
C GLU A 30 17.55 5.59 -4.53
N ARG A 31 18.51 4.92 -5.20
CA ARG A 31 18.35 3.53 -5.69
C ARG A 31 18.06 2.54 -4.57
N PHE A 32 18.65 2.78 -3.40
CA PHE A 32 18.41 1.96 -2.21
C PHE A 32 16.95 2.00 -1.77
N VAL A 33 16.31 3.17 -1.77
CA VAL A 33 14.88 3.31 -1.40
C VAL A 33 13.96 2.62 -2.41
N ASP A 34 14.26 2.73 -3.70
CA ASP A 34 13.52 1.99 -4.72
C ASP A 34 13.64 0.48 -4.53
N PHE A 35 14.83 0.00 -4.20
CA PHE A 35 15.08 -1.40 -3.89
C PHE A 35 14.34 -1.87 -2.63
N THR A 36 14.34 -1.09 -1.55
CA THR A 36 13.60 -1.44 -0.32
C THR A 36 12.10 -1.50 -0.55
N LYS A 37 11.54 -0.61 -1.37
CA LYS A 37 10.15 -0.68 -1.79
C LYS A 37 9.81 -1.97 -2.55
N ILE A 38 10.67 -2.35 -3.51
CA ILE A 38 10.51 -3.59 -4.27
C ILE A 38 10.58 -4.79 -3.32
N ALA A 39 11.61 -4.85 -2.48
CA ALA A 39 11.80 -5.94 -1.52
C ALA A 39 10.58 -6.09 -0.59
N GLY A 40 10.05 -4.97 -0.08
CA GLY A 40 8.87 -4.98 0.77
C GLY A 40 7.65 -5.61 0.10
N LEU A 41 7.31 -5.18 -1.10
CA LEU A 41 6.17 -5.75 -1.83
C LEU A 41 6.41 -7.18 -2.32
N LEU A 42 7.65 -7.52 -2.71
CA LEU A 42 8.01 -8.90 -3.06
C LEU A 42 7.86 -9.83 -1.85
N PHE A 43 8.29 -9.43 -0.66
CA PHE A 43 8.14 -10.24 0.54
C PHE A 43 6.68 -10.51 0.86
N LEU A 44 5.80 -9.50 0.74
CA LEU A 44 4.36 -9.69 0.89
C LEU A 44 3.79 -10.70 -0.11
N MET A 45 4.17 -10.61 -1.38
CA MET A 45 3.73 -11.56 -2.39
C MET A 45 4.29 -12.97 -2.13
N ILE A 46 5.56 -13.09 -1.76
CA ILE A 46 6.18 -14.36 -1.40
C ILE A 46 5.44 -14.99 -0.21
N ASN A 47 5.12 -14.21 0.83
CA ASN A 47 4.32 -14.71 1.94
C ASN A 47 2.98 -15.27 1.46
N SER A 48 2.26 -14.55 0.60
CA SER A 48 0.99 -15.04 0.04
C SER A 48 1.16 -16.36 -0.71
N PHE A 49 2.17 -16.48 -1.58
CA PHE A 49 2.40 -17.69 -2.36
C PHE A 49 2.95 -18.87 -1.54
N THR A 50 3.66 -18.61 -0.45
CA THR A 50 4.26 -19.65 0.38
C THR A 50 3.36 -20.09 1.53
N LEU A 51 2.62 -19.17 2.12
CA LEU A 51 1.85 -19.42 3.33
C LEU A 51 0.39 -19.78 3.04
N LEU A 52 -0.23 -19.18 2.00
CA LEU A 52 -1.61 -19.52 1.66
C LEU A 52 -1.69 -20.83 0.87
N ARG A 53 -2.76 -21.59 1.14
CA ARG A 53 -3.15 -22.77 0.37
C ARG A 53 -4.65 -22.71 0.09
N LEU A 54 -4.99 -23.01 -1.16
CA LEU A 54 -6.34 -23.32 -1.57
C LEU A 54 -6.44 -24.82 -1.75
N HIS A 55 -7.43 -25.46 -1.17
CA HIS A 55 -7.69 -26.87 -1.32
C HIS A 55 -9.19 -27.14 -1.38
N ASP A 56 -9.57 -28.15 -2.15
CA ASP A 56 -10.95 -28.61 -2.24
C ASP A 56 -11.19 -29.70 -1.16
N SER A 57 -12.29 -29.58 -0.45
CA SER A 57 -12.75 -30.60 0.49
C SER A 57 -14.29 -30.64 0.44
N GLY A 58 -14.81 -31.75 -0.10
CA GLY A 58 -16.24 -31.95 -0.21
C GLY A 58 -16.99 -31.02 -1.18
N GLY A 59 -16.30 -30.46 -2.18
CA GLY A 59 -16.85 -29.53 -3.16
C GLY A 59 -16.78 -28.06 -2.74
N GLU A 60 -16.18 -27.78 -1.58
CA GLU A 60 -15.90 -26.41 -1.11
C GLU A 60 -14.41 -26.10 -1.18
N ILE A 61 -14.07 -24.90 -1.57
CA ILE A 61 -12.67 -24.44 -1.60
C ILE A 61 -12.34 -23.75 -0.28
N PHE A 62 -11.32 -24.29 0.39
CA PHE A 62 -10.81 -23.78 1.65
C PHE A 62 -9.54 -22.94 1.44
N VAL A 63 -9.45 -21.81 2.15
CA VAL A 63 -8.22 -21.04 2.31
C VAL A 63 -7.63 -21.36 3.66
N SER A 64 -6.41 -21.85 3.69
CA SER A 64 -5.68 -22.14 4.92
C SER A 64 -4.31 -21.49 4.94
N ASN A 65 -3.75 -21.28 6.15
CA ASN A 65 -2.42 -20.72 6.35
C ASN A 65 -1.48 -21.79 6.88
N LEU A 66 -0.44 -22.12 6.13
CA LEU A 66 0.56 -23.13 6.52
C LEU A 66 1.41 -22.71 7.71
N SER A 67 1.59 -21.40 7.97
CA SER A 67 2.41 -20.95 9.09
C SER A 67 1.80 -21.36 10.44
N ALA A 68 0.48 -21.53 10.51
CA ALA A 68 -0.19 -21.96 11.73
C ALA A 68 0.29 -23.34 12.23
N ASN A 69 0.80 -24.19 11.33
CA ASN A 69 1.17 -25.57 11.64
C ASN A 69 2.68 -25.87 11.44
N SER A 70 3.52 -24.84 11.24
CA SER A 70 4.94 -25.05 10.95
C SER A 70 5.82 -23.97 11.57
N GLU A 71 6.58 -24.31 12.62
CA GLU A 71 7.50 -23.40 13.30
C GLU A 71 8.54 -22.78 12.35
N SER A 72 9.08 -23.55 11.43
CA SER A 72 10.05 -23.05 10.45
C SER A 72 9.47 -21.98 9.53
N LEU A 73 8.21 -22.13 9.11
CA LEU A 73 7.51 -21.12 8.31
C LEU A 73 7.18 -19.86 9.12
N MET A 74 6.89 -20.02 10.42
CA MET A 74 6.69 -18.88 11.32
C MET A 74 7.94 -18.00 11.40
N VAL A 75 9.12 -18.61 11.56
CA VAL A 75 10.41 -17.89 11.59
C VAL A 75 10.66 -17.16 10.26
N VAL A 76 10.30 -17.75 9.12
CA VAL A 76 10.41 -17.10 7.82
C VAL A 76 9.62 -15.79 7.77
N THR A 77 8.47 -15.71 8.46
CA THR A 77 7.66 -14.48 8.51
C THR A 77 8.40 -13.28 9.11
N TRP A 78 9.37 -13.50 9.99
CA TRP A 78 10.16 -12.43 10.61
C TRP A 78 11.03 -11.68 9.61
N PHE A 79 11.53 -12.39 8.59
CA PHE A 79 12.38 -11.83 7.53
C PHE A 79 11.57 -11.33 6.35
N THR A 80 10.32 -11.73 6.25
CA THR A 80 9.44 -11.39 5.13
C THR A 80 8.29 -10.45 5.53
N ALA A 81 8.37 -9.81 6.70
CA ALA A 81 7.46 -8.74 7.14
C ALA A 81 7.62 -7.46 6.29
N GLY A 82 7.36 -7.61 4.98
CA GLY A 82 7.72 -6.65 3.94
C GLY A 82 7.04 -5.30 4.05
N MET A 83 5.91 -5.20 4.76
CA MET A 83 5.20 -3.93 4.93
C MET A 83 6.07 -2.84 5.54
N SER A 84 6.90 -3.17 6.52
CA SER A 84 7.78 -2.19 7.15
C SER A 84 8.78 -1.56 6.16
N LEU A 85 9.34 -2.34 5.24
CA LEU A 85 10.20 -1.83 4.17
C LEU A 85 9.44 -0.96 3.18
N PHE A 86 8.21 -1.36 2.83
CA PHE A 86 7.36 -0.57 1.98
C PHE A 86 7.03 0.78 2.64
N PHE A 87 6.56 0.80 3.89
CA PHE A 87 6.20 2.03 4.59
C PHE A 87 7.40 2.92 4.93
N PHE A 88 8.57 2.35 5.20
CA PHE A 88 9.83 3.09 5.27
C PHE A 88 10.11 3.85 3.97
N SER A 89 10.02 3.16 2.83
CA SER A 89 10.23 3.77 1.51
C SER A 89 9.17 4.81 1.20
N MET A 90 7.91 4.58 1.62
CA MET A 90 6.82 5.55 1.43
C MET A 90 6.99 6.79 2.30
N GLY A 91 7.53 6.65 3.52
CA GLY A 91 7.92 7.77 4.36
C GLY A 91 8.93 8.67 3.64
N PHE A 92 10.04 8.10 3.16
CA PHE A 92 11.01 8.83 2.34
C PHE A 92 10.33 9.57 1.18
N ASN A 93 9.57 8.85 0.37
CA ASN A 93 8.91 9.41 -0.81
C ASN A 93 7.89 10.51 -0.47
N ASN A 94 7.19 10.40 0.67
CA ASN A 94 6.22 11.41 1.10
C ASN A 94 6.93 12.70 1.51
N LEU A 95 8.06 12.63 2.22
CA LEU A 95 8.82 13.82 2.60
C LEU A 95 9.44 14.51 1.37
N ILE A 96 10.04 13.76 0.45
CA ILE A 96 10.59 14.33 -0.80
C ILE A 96 9.48 14.95 -1.66
N ALA A 97 8.33 14.29 -1.79
CA ALA A 97 7.19 14.84 -2.51
C ALA A 97 6.65 16.13 -1.85
N TRP A 98 6.65 16.18 -0.52
CA TRP A 98 6.29 17.39 0.23
C TRP A 98 7.25 18.53 -0.07
N TYR A 99 8.56 18.30 0.02
CA TYR A 99 9.56 19.33 -0.31
C TYR A 99 9.46 19.82 -1.76
N SER A 100 9.26 18.90 -2.69
CA SER A 100 9.03 19.24 -4.10
C SER A 100 7.75 20.06 -4.31
N ASN A 101 6.69 19.77 -3.56
CA ASN A 101 5.44 20.52 -3.63
C ASN A 101 5.62 21.95 -3.08
N VAL A 102 6.27 22.07 -1.92
CA VAL A 102 6.56 23.38 -1.30
C VAL A 102 7.49 24.20 -2.19
N GLY A 103 8.52 23.61 -2.76
CA GLY A 103 9.44 24.30 -3.70
C GLY A 103 8.78 24.81 -4.99
N ARG A 104 7.56 24.34 -5.27
CA ARG A 104 6.71 24.82 -6.39
C ARG A 104 5.55 25.70 -5.91
N ASP A 105 5.63 26.24 -4.70
CA ASP A 105 4.55 27.02 -4.05
C ASP A 105 3.23 26.27 -3.96
N GLY A 106 3.29 24.94 -3.91
CA GLY A 106 2.11 24.08 -3.81
C GLY A 106 1.52 24.09 -2.39
N SER A 107 0.18 24.08 -2.32
CA SER A 107 -0.53 23.91 -1.07
C SER A 107 -0.49 22.44 -0.59
N GLN A 108 -0.81 22.21 0.69
CA GLN A 108 -1.01 20.86 1.21
C GLN A 108 -2.04 20.05 0.41
N TRP A 109 -3.06 20.71 -0.15
CA TRP A 109 -4.07 20.08 -1.00
C TRP A 109 -3.51 19.60 -2.33
N ASN A 110 -2.59 20.36 -2.94
CA ASN A 110 -1.90 19.91 -4.15
C ASN A 110 -1.10 18.65 -3.89
N TYR A 111 -0.40 18.60 -2.75
CA TYR A 111 0.31 17.40 -2.31
C TYR A 111 -0.66 16.21 -2.14
N LEU A 112 -1.74 16.38 -1.37
CA LEU A 112 -2.70 15.31 -1.11
C LEU A 112 -3.32 14.77 -2.39
N VAL A 113 -3.79 15.64 -3.28
CA VAL A 113 -4.40 15.24 -4.56
C VAL A 113 -3.42 14.50 -5.45
N ASP A 114 -2.19 15.00 -5.56
CA ASP A 114 -1.17 14.34 -6.38
C ASP A 114 -0.84 12.93 -5.83
N ARG A 115 -0.78 12.79 -4.49
CA ARG A 115 -0.50 11.49 -3.84
C ARG A 115 -1.67 10.52 -3.95
N ILE A 116 -2.89 10.98 -3.67
CA ILE A 116 -4.11 10.16 -3.76
C ILE A 116 -4.32 9.68 -5.20
N ASN A 117 -4.22 10.56 -6.20
CA ASN A 117 -4.37 10.17 -7.59
C ASN A 117 -3.30 9.17 -8.06
N THR A 118 -2.06 9.35 -7.62
CA THR A 118 -0.96 8.43 -7.95
C THR A 118 -1.18 7.06 -7.34
N LEU A 119 -1.71 6.99 -6.12
CA LEU A 119 -2.00 5.75 -5.42
C LEU A 119 -3.20 5.02 -6.02
N LEU A 120 -4.30 5.74 -6.23
CA LEU A 120 -5.58 5.14 -6.59
C LEU A 120 -5.77 4.93 -8.09
N GLY A 121 -4.97 5.55 -8.94
CA GLY A 121 -5.05 5.34 -10.38
C GLY A 121 -4.96 3.85 -10.77
N PRO A 122 -3.88 3.14 -10.40
CA PRO A 122 -3.76 1.70 -10.62
C PRO A 122 -4.85 0.87 -9.93
N VAL A 123 -5.23 1.26 -8.70
CA VAL A 123 -6.26 0.55 -7.91
C VAL A 123 -7.60 0.54 -8.63
N ILE A 124 -8.03 1.67 -9.18
CA ILE A 124 -9.30 1.78 -9.90
C ILE A 124 -9.29 0.86 -11.13
N VAL A 125 -8.23 0.90 -11.92
CA VAL A 125 -8.09 0.04 -13.10
C VAL A 125 -8.13 -1.43 -12.71
N TRP A 126 -7.42 -1.79 -11.64
CA TRP A 126 -7.39 -3.15 -11.13
C TRP A 126 -8.76 -3.62 -10.63
N ILE A 127 -9.49 -2.81 -9.84
CA ILE A 127 -10.85 -3.14 -9.37
C ILE A 127 -11.78 -3.41 -10.57
N PHE A 128 -11.78 -2.51 -11.55
CA PHE A 128 -12.63 -2.70 -12.73
C PHE A 128 -12.27 -3.96 -13.52
N SER A 129 -10.98 -4.12 -13.81
CA SER A 129 -10.52 -5.24 -14.62
C SER A 129 -10.77 -6.58 -13.91
N SER A 130 -10.47 -6.67 -12.62
CA SER A 130 -10.71 -7.89 -11.82
C SER A 130 -12.20 -8.20 -11.70
N THR A 131 -13.04 -7.18 -11.48
CA THR A 131 -14.50 -7.36 -11.41
C THR A 131 -15.08 -7.85 -12.73
N ILE A 132 -14.63 -7.31 -13.88
CA ILE A 132 -15.07 -7.78 -15.19
C ILE A 132 -14.67 -9.25 -15.40
N VAL A 133 -13.41 -9.59 -15.14
CA VAL A 133 -12.92 -10.97 -15.33
C VAL A 133 -13.66 -11.94 -14.40
N LEU A 134 -13.86 -11.58 -13.14
CA LEU A 134 -14.61 -12.40 -12.20
C LEU A 134 -16.05 -12.61 -12.64
N ASN A 135 -16.76 -11.57 -13.13
CA ASN A 135 -18.11 -11.70 -13.66
C ASN A 135 -18.18 -12.61 -14.90
N ILE A 136 -17.13 -12.68 -15.69
CA ILE A 136 -17.05 -13.62 -16.81
C ILE A 136 -16.82 -15.05 -16.29
N LEU A 137 -15.89 -15.21 -15.36
CA LEU A 137 -15.54 -16.52 -14.79
C LEU A 137 -16.67 -17.11 -13.95
N SER A 138 -17.42 -16.29 -13.21
CA SER A 138 -18.55 -16.73 -12.37
C SER A 138 -19.72 -17.34 -13.16
N ARG A 139 -19.72 -17.20 -14.48
CA ARG A 139 -20.71 -17.88 -15.37
C ARG A 139 -20.30 -19.32 -15.71
N SER A 140 -19.09 -19.73 -15.34
CA SER A 140 -18.65 -21.11 -15.49
C SER A 140 -19.23 -21.98 -14.36
N GLU A 141 -19.74 -23.15 -14.69
CA GLU A 141 -20.31 -24.10 -13.71
C GLU A 141 -19.30 -24.55 -12.65
N ASN A 142 -18.01 -24.48 -12.95
CA ASN A 142 -16.91 -24.87 -12.06
C ASN A 142 -16.33 -23.71 -11.25
N PHE A 143 -16.90 -22.51 -11.34
CA PHE A 143 -16.36 -21.35 -10.63
C PHE A 143 -16.93 -21.29 -9.21
N PRO A 144 -16.07 -21.34 -8.17
CA PRO A 144 -16.55 -21.21 -6.79
C PRO A 144 -16.99 -19.77 -6.52
N ASN A 145 -18.24 -19.58 -6.15
CA ASN A 145 -18.73 -18.27 -5.73
C ASN A 145 -18.22 -17.87 -4.35
N TYR A 146 -17.87 -18.86 -3.52
CA TYR A 146 -17.44 -18.67 -2.14
C TYR A 146 -16.23 -19.53 -1.82
N LEU A 147 -15.36 -19.00 -0.98
CA LEU A 147 -14.24 -19.69 -0.36
C LEU A 147 -14.55 -19.88 1.13
N THR A 148 -14.24 -21.04 1.68
CA THR A 148 -14.38 -21.31 3.12
C THR A 148 -13.03 -21.09 3.78
N THR A 149 -13.00 -20.43 4.93
CA THR A 149 -11.79 -20.24 5.73
C THR A 149 -11.68 -21.35 6.77
N SER A 150 -10.47 -21.56 7.34
CA SER A 150 -10.23 -22.55 8.40
C SER A 150 -10.99 -22.28 9.71
N GLU A 151 -11.62 -21.13 9.85
CA GLU A 151 -12.43 -20.71 11.00
C GLU A 151 -13.94 -20.73 10.71
N ASP A 152 -14.39 -21.59 9.83
CA ASP A 152 -15.79 -21.74 9.38
C ASP A 152 -16.41 -20.46 8.77
N GLY A 153 -15.58 -19.49 8.39
CA GLY A 153 -15.99 -18.29 7.66
C GLY A 153 -16.14 -18.56 6.17
N ILE A 154 -17.23 -18.11 5.57
CA ILE A 154 -17.44 -18.14 4.11
C ILE A 154 -17.13 -16.75 3.56
N MET A 155 -16.18 -16.67 2.63
CA MET A 155 -15.75 -15.44 1.98
C MET A 155 -16.06 -15.48 0.49
N PRO A 156 -16.73 -14.47 -0.09
CA PRO A 156 -16.85 -14.36 -1.53
C PRO A 156 -15.48 -14.32 -2.22
N SER A 157 -15.38 -14.98 -3.38
CA SER A 157 -14.11 -15.03 -4.13
C SER A 157 -13.57 -13.64 -4.49
N ILE A 158 -14.48 -12.66 -4.72
CA ILE A 158 -14.08 -11.27 -4.95
C ILE A 158 -13.43 -10.64 -3.72
N GLU A 159 -13.89 -10.97 -2.51
CA GLU A 159 -13.33 -10.44 -1.26
C GLU A 159 -11.88 -10.89 -1.08
N PHE A 160 -11.59 -12.15 -1.36
CA PHE A 160 -10.22 -12.67 -1.34
C PHE A 160 -9.31 -11.93 -2.33
N ILE A 161 -9.80 -11.67 -3.54
CA ILE A 161 -9.04 -10.97 -4.57
C ILE A 161 -8.81 -9.51 -4.19
N LEU A 162 -9.78 -8.85 -3.51
CA LEU A 162 -9.67 -7.46 -3.06
C LEU A 162 -8.79 -7.29 -1.81
N TRP A 163 -8.33 -8.35 -1.20
CA TRP A 163 -7.50 -8.30 0.01
C TRP A 163 -6.26 -7.39 -0.07
N PRO A 164 -5.54 -7.23 -1.20
CA PRO A 164 -4.43 -6.29 -1.32
C PRO A 164 -4.78 -4.82 -1.02
N LEU A 165 -6.06 -4.44 -1.01
CA LEU A 165 -6.51 -3.08 -0.65
C LEU A 165 -6.23 -2.71 0.81
N TRP A 166 -6.00 -3.67 1.67
CA TRP A 166 -5.60 -3.44 3.03
C TRP A 166 -4.35 -2.54 3.16
N LEU A 167 -3.27 -2.87 2.45
CA LEU A 167 -2.08 -2.03 2.37
C LEU A 167 -2.39 -0.63 1.81
N VAL A 168 -3.27 -0.55 0.83
CA VAL A 168 -3.70 0.71 0.20
C VAL A 168 -4.44 1.58 1.20
N SER A 169 -5.32 0.99 2.02
CA SER A 169 -6.08 1.69 3.06
C SER A 169 -5.16 2.32 4.10
N ILE A 170 -4.22 1.56 4.64
CA ILE A 170 -3.25 2.06 5.62
C ILE A 170 -2.38 3.16 4.98
N TYR A 171 -1.89 2.94 3.76
CA TYR A 171 -1.07 3.94 3.09
C TYR A 171 -1.84 5.23 2.80
N LEU A 172 -3.12 5.14 2.45
CA LEU A 172 -3.97 6.30 2.25
C LEU A 172 -4.12 7.11 3.55
N VAL A 173 -4.32 6.44 4.69
CA VAL A 173 -4.32 7.08 6.01
C VAL A 173 -2.98 7.79 6.25
N MET A 174 -1.86 7.14 5.97
CA MET A 174 -0.53 7.75 6.12
C MET A 174 -0.34 8.98 5.24
N VAL A 175 -0.84 8.96 4.00
CA VAL A 175 -0.80 10.13 3.09
C VAL A 175 -1.63 11.29 3.64
N LEU A 176 -2.82 11.01 4.19
CA LEU A 176 -3.67 12.05 4.77
C LEU A 176 -3.03 12.70 6.00
N PHE A 177 -2.36 11.91 6.84
CA PHE A 177 -1.66 12.41 8.01
C PHE A 177 -0.25 12.98 7.70
N ALA A 178 0.30 12.77 6.50
CA ALA A 178 1.65 13.18 6.15
C ALA A 178 1.93 14.68 6.40
N PRO A 179 1.08 15.65 6.02
CA PRO A 179 1.35 17.05 6.29
C PRO A 179 1.56 17.36 7.77
N PHE A 180 0.76 16.73 8.64
CA PHE A 180 0.84 16.88 10.08
C PHE A 180 2.09 16.18 10.65
N THR A 181 2.34 14.94 10.25
CA THR A 181 3.49 14.16 10.73
C THR A 181 4.83 14.73 10.26
N ILE A 182 4.88 15.34 9.06
CA ILE A 182 6.04 16.09 8.57
C ILE A 182 6.26 17.37 9.39
N TYR A 183 5.20 18.09 9.75
CA TYR A 183 5.31 19.24 10.64
C TYR A 183 5.90 18.85 12.00
N LEU A 184 5.40 17.78 12.62
CA LEU A 184 5.93 17.25 13.88
C LEU A 184 7.39 16.80 13.73
N HIS A 185 7.73 16.12 12.64
CA HIS A 185 9.10 15.68 12.33
C HIS A 185 10.08 16.86 12.25
N LYS A 186 9.67 17.95 11.62
CA LYS A 186 10.51 19.15 11.52
C LYS A 186 10.72 19.84 12.86
N LYS A 187 9.66 19.91 13.67
CA LYS A 187 9.70 20.66 14.92
C LYS A 187 10.23 19.84 16.10
N TYR A 188 9.83 18.58 16.20
CA TYR A 188 10.13 17.68 17.33
C TYR A 188 10.48 16.26 16.86
N PRO A 189 11.54 16.06 16.03
CA PRO A 189 11.78 14.81 15.35
C PRO A 189 11.88 13.60 16.29
N TYR A 190 12.73 13.68 17.31
CA TYR A 190 12.97 12.58 18.24
C TYR A 190 11.80 12.37 19.22
N ALA A 191 11.24 13.47 19.74
CA ALA A 191 10.09 13.39 20.65
C ALA A 191 8.89 12.77 19.96
N THR A 192 8.64 13.08 18.67
CA THR A 192 7.56 12.47 17.89
C THR A 192 7.70 10.96 17.81
N VAL A 193 8.88 10.45 17.46
CA VAL A 193 9.11 9.01 17.37
C VAL A 193 8.97 8.33 18.72
N LEU A 194 9.59 8.92 19.77
CA LEU A 194 9.52 8.37 21.13
C LEU A 194 8.07 8.30 21.63
N THR A 195 7.31 9.37 21.46
CA THR A 195 5.88 9.40 21.86
C THR A 195 5.08 8.33 21.12
N LEU A 196 5.25 8.20 19.80
CA LEU A 196 4.52 7.21 19.01
C LEU A 196 4.87 5.76 19.40
N ILE A 197 6.15 5.47 19.64
CA ILE A 197 6.60 4.16 20.15
C ILE A 197 5.95 3.89 21.52
N THR A 198 6.03 4.87 22.43
CA THR A 198 5.42 4.74 23.77
C THR A 198 3.93 4.48 23.67
N MET A 199 3.20 5.21 22.79
CA MET A 199 1.77 4.99 22.59
C MET A 199 1.47 3.59 22.03
N THR A 200 2.26 3.07 21.09
CA THR A 200 2.10 1.71 20.58
C THR A 200 2.25 0.68 21.70
N ILE A 201 3.29 0.81 22.52
CA ILE A 201 3.56 -0.09 23.66
C ILE A 201 2.45 0.02 24.72
N LEU A 202 2.02 1.23 25.06
CA LEU A 202 0.97 1.43 26.06
C LEU A 202 -0.35 0.80 25.62
N ILE A 203 -0.74 0.95 24.36
CA ILE A 203 -1.96 0.37 23.82
C ILE A 203 -1.94 -1.15 23.92
N ASP A 204 -0.82 -1.80 23.53
CA ASP A 204 -0.69 -3.24 23.66
C ASP A 204 -0.82 -3.72 25.10
N ASN A 205 -0.16 -3.01 26.05
CA ASN A 205 -0.23 -3.38 27.47
C ASN A 205 -1.63 -3.15 28.07
N ILE A 206 -2.32 -2.07 27.68
CA ILE A 206 -3.69 -1.79 28.14
C ILE A 206 -4.65 -2.84 27.60
N ASP A 207 -4.52 -3.23 26.32
CA ASP A 207 -5.34 -4.30 25.76
C ASP A 207 -5.10 -5.62 26.48
N PHE A 208 -3.84 -6.00 26.70
CA PHE A 208 -3.47 -7.22 27.43
C PHE A 208 -4.03 -7.22 28.87
N ALA A 209 -3.98 -6.07 29.57
CA ALA A 209 -4.41 -5.99 30.97
C ALA A 209 -5.93 -5.89 31.13
N LEU A 210 -6.63 -5.19 30.22
CA LEU A 210 -8.04 -4.81 30.36
C LEU A 210 -8.95 -5.42 29.29
N ASN A 211 -8.40 -6.16 28.34
CA ASN A 211 -9.12 -6.76 27.20
C ASN A 211 -9.94 -5.73 26.40
N LEU A 212 -9.33 -4.56 26.14
CA LEU A 212 -9.97 -3.45 25.42
C LEU A 212 -9.52 -3.45 23.96
N SER A 213 -9.85 -4.52 23.22
CA SER A 213 -9.36 -4.80 21.86
C SER A 213 -9.62 -3.68 20.85
N TYR A 214 -10.66 -2.85 21.07
CA TYR A 214 -10.92 -1.69 20.22
C TYR A 214 -9.80 -0.63 20.27
N LEU A 215 -9.04 -0.55 21.36
CA LEU A 215 -7.91 0.37 21.48
C LEU A 215 -6.75 -0.02 20.55
N LYS A 216 -6.57 -1.31 20.26
CA LYS A 216 -5.55 -1.76 19.30
C LYS A 216 -5.68 -1.14 17.91
N LEU A 217 -6.88 -0.70 17.53
CA LEU A 217 -7.07 -0.03 16.25
C LEU A 217 -6.22 1.24 16.10
N PHE A 218 -5.89 1.92 17.21
CA PHE A 218 -4.99 3.07 17.18
C PHE A 218 -3.54 2.68 16.82
N ASN A 219 -3.15 1.42 17.01
CA ASN A 219 -1.84 0.94 16.60
C ASN A 219 -1.67 0.93 15.07
N TYR A 220 -2.73 0.81 14.28
CA TYR A 220 -2.65 1.03 12.83
C TYR A 220 -2.16 2.45 12.49
N LEU A 221 -2.45 3.43 13.32
CA LEU A 221 -1.98 4.79 13.10
C LEU A 221 -0.57 4.99 13.68
N PHE A 222 -0.41 4.74 14.97
CA PHE A 222 0.84 5.05 15.68
C PHE A 222 2.03 4.24 15.15
N PHE A 223 1.86 2.96 15.00
CA PHE A 223 2.88 2.06 14.48
C PHE A 223 3.36 2.48 13.08
N TRP A 224 2.43 2.65 12.13
CA TRP A 224 2.82 2.97 10.76
C TRP A 224 3.40 4.38 10.62
N ILE A 225 2.99 5.33 11.47
CA ILE A 225 3.65 6.64 11.54
C ILE A 225 5.09 6.50 12.05
N VAL A 226 5.37 5.62 13.04
CA VAL A 226 6.76 5.35 13.48
C VAL A 226 7.61 4.91 12.29
N ILE A 227 7.15 3.92 11.53
CA ILE A 227 7.88 3.43 10.36
C ILE A 227 8.07 4.53 9.31
N HIS A 228 7.06 5.35 9.06
CA HIS A 228 7.16 6.53 8.19
C HIS A 228 8.20 7.54 8.68
N GLN A 229 8.26 7.79 9.98
CA GLN A 229 9.26 8.69 10.58
C GLN A 229 10.68 8.20 10.33
N VAL A 230 10.94 6.89 10.38
CA VAL A 230 12.25 6.34 10.01
C VAL A 230 12.58 6.69 8.55
N GLY A 231 11.61 6.61 7.65
CA GLY A 231 11.76 7.07 6.27
C GLY A 231 12.07 8.57 6.14
N TYR A 232 11.45 9.41 6.97
CA TYR A 232 11.75 10.86 7.03
C TYR A 232 13.18 11.13 7.53
N PHE A 233 13.63 10.42 8.57
CA PHE A 233 15.02 10.53 9.04
C PHE A 233 16.02 10.12 7.98
N PHE A 234 15.69 9.14 7.15
CA PHE A 234 16.52 8.76 6.02
C PHE A 234 16.52 9.87 4.95
N ALA A 235 15.38 10.44 4.60
CA ALA A 235 15.25 11.52 3.62
C ALA A 235 15.98 12.80 4.04
N ASP A 236 16.01 13.12 5.34
CA ASP A 236 16.74 14.27 5.91
C ASP A 236 18.25 14.02 6.06
N GLY A 237 18.77 12.85 5.67
CA GLY A 237 20.19 12.52 5.78
C GLY A 237 20.67 12.24 7.21
N LYS A 238 19.78 12.12 8.19
CA LYS A 238 20.15 11.87 9.59
C LYS A 238 20.60 10.44 9.83
N ILE A 239 19.92 9.48 9.19
CA ILE A 239 20.27 8.05 9.26
C ILE A 239 21.63 7.77 8.62
N GLN A 240 21.98 8.47 7.53
CA GLN A 240 23.26 8.29 6.86
C GLN A 240 24.47 8.72 7.71
N LYS A 241 24.26 9.53 8.76
CA LYS A 241 25.29 9.95 9.73
C LYS A 241 25.53 8.92 10.82
N VAL A 242 24.64 7.94 10.97
CA VAL A 242 24.76 6.90 11.99
C VAL A 242 25.76 5.85 11.51
N ASN A 243 26.62 5.40 12.43
CA ASN A 243 27.59 4.35 12.13
C ASN A 243 26.84 3.05 11.74
N ILE A 244 27.26 2.43 10.65
CA ILE A 244 26.64 1.22 10.12
C ILE A 244 26.60 0.08 11.14
N ASN A 245 27.55 0.00 12.05
CA ASN A 245 27.57 -1.01 13.09
C ASN A 245 26.40 -0.90 14.07
N VAL A 246 25.85 0.31 14.26
CA VAL A 246 24.64 0.48 15.09
C VAL A 246 23.48 -0.32 14.49
N PHE A 247 23.28 -0.24 13.16
CA PHE A 247 22.23 -1.03 12.50
C PHE A 247 22.46 -2.53 12.61
N ARG A 248 23.73 -2.98 12.52
CA ARG A 248 24.09 -4.39 12.73
C ARG A 248 23.75 -4.85 14.14
N TYR A 249 24.12 -4.07 15.15
CA TYR A 249 23.78 -4.37 16.55
C TYR A 249 22.26 -4.38 16.76
N VAL A 250 21.55 -3.36 16.27
CA VAL A 250 20.07 -3.34 16.37
C VAL A 250 19.48 -4.58 15.73
N THR A 251 19.94 -4.99 14.54
CA THR A 251 19.49 -6.22 13.88
C THR A 251 19.71 -7.44 14.78
N VAL A 252 20.92 -7.62 15.30
CA VAL A 252 21.25 -8.80 16.16
C VAL A 252 20.40 -8.80 17.43
N PHE A 253 20.25 -7.64 18.10
CA PHE A 253 19.46 -7.56 19.33
C PHE A 253 17.98 -7.80 19.08
N THR A 254 17.40 -7.25 18.02
CA THR A 254 15.98 -7.42 17.72
C THR A 254 15.65 -8.87 17.35
N TYR A 255 16.42 -9.50 16.48
CA TYR A 255 16.21 -10.91 16.14
C TYR A 255 16.57 -11.83 17.30
N GLY A 256 17.61 -11.53 18.07
CA GLY A 256 17.93 -12.26 19.31
C GLY A 256 16.77 -12.23 20.32
N TYR A 257 16.13 -11.05 20.47
CA TYR A 257 14.93 -10.93 21.31
C TYR A 257 13.75 -11.74 20.76
N LEU A 258 13.52 -11.73 19.45
CA LEU A 258 12.46 -12.54 18.83
C LEU A 258 12.69 -14.04 19.04
N PHE A 259 13.93 -14.52 18.88
CA PHE A 259 14.29 -15.91 19.19
C PHE A 259 14.09 -16.25 20.66
N TYR A 260 14.44 -15.34 21.57
CA TYR A 260 14.17 -15.51 23.00
C TYR A 260 12.66 -15.63 23.27
N GLN A 261 11.85 -14.75 22.70
CA GLN A 261 10.39 -14.81 22.84
C GLN A 261 9.80 -16.10 22.24
N MET A 262 10.33 -16.58 21.12
CA MET A 262 9.93 -17.84 20.54
C MET A 262 10.18 -19.03 21.50
N SER A 263 11.30 -19.01 22.22
CA SER A 263 11.61 -20.07 23.20
C SER A 263 10.78 -19.95 24.49
N ALA A 264 10.29 -18.74 24.81
CA ALA A 264 9.60 -18.48 26.07
C ALA A 264 8.06 -18.55 25.94
N SER A 265 7.50 -18.33 24.76
CA SER A 265 6.05 -18.27 24.56
C SER A 265 5.67 -18.55 23.10
N GLU A 266 4.81 -19.54 22.89
CA GLU A 266 4.28 -19.88 21.56
C GLU A 266 3.48 -18.75 20.91
N SER A 267 2.98 -17.80 21.70
CA SER A 267 2.13 -16.68 21.24
C SER A 267 2.81 -15.72 20.27
N TYR A 268 4.13 -15.70 20.20
CA TYR A 268 4.90 -14.73 19.41
C TYR A 268 5.61 -15.33 18.20
N LEU A 269 5.28 -16.55 17.83
CA LEU A 269 6.00 -17.30 16.79
C LEU A 269 5.78 -16.74 15.37
N SER A 270 4.58 -16.22 15.07
CA SER A 270 4.27 -15.70 13.73
C SER A 270 4.13 -14.20 13.72
N LEU A 271 4.78 -13.51 12.76
CA LEU A 271 4.64 -12.07 12.54
C LEU A 271 3.69 -11.74 11.38
N ALA A 272 3.57 -12.63 10.40
CA ALA A 272 2.62 -12.51 9.32
C ALA A 272 1.56 -13.59 9.49
N SER A 273 0.49 -13.28 10.21
CA SER A 273 -0.68 -14.13 10.17
C SER A 273 -1.66 -13.51 9.18
N TYR A 274 -1.88 -14.19 8.08
CA TYR A 274 -3.16 -14.04 7.41
C TYR A 274 -4.22 -14.41 8.44
N ARG A 275 -5.26 -13.63 8.58
CA ARG A 275 -6.34 -13.63 9.59
C ARG A 275 -7.02 -14.98 9.90
N LEU A 276 -6.44 -16.08 9.47
CA LEU A 276 -6.91 -17.45 9.67
C LEU A 276 -6.38 -18.08 10.97
N THR A 277 -5.64 -17.31 11.79
CA THR A 277 -5.11 -17.80 13.06
C THR A 277 -5.34 -16.76 14.15
N SER A 278 -5.67 -17.22 15.36
CA SER A 278 -5.93 -16.41 16.55
C SER A 278 -4.73 -15.58 17.04
N LEU A 279 -3.52 -15.83 16.53
CA LEU A 279 -2.26 -15.21 16.95
C LEU A 279 -1.75 -14.26 15.87
N ASN A 280 -2.27 -13.03 15.86
CA ASN A 280 -1.96 -12.03 14.85
C ASN A 280 -1.16 -10.86 15.42
N ASN A 281 0.12 -10.75 15.07
CA ASN A 281 0.98 -9.63 15.46
C ASN A 281 0.97 -8.48 14.44
N GLU A 282 0.47 -8.69 13.24
CA GLU A 282 0.44 -7.71 12.16
C GLU A 282 -0.88 -6.92 12.13
N ASP A 283 -1.95 -7.50 12.62
CA ASP A 283 -3.31 -7.00 12.40
C ASP A 283 -4.19 -7.11 13.67
N PRO A 284 -4.29 -6.08 14.50
CA PRO A 284 -3.53 -4.81 14.50
C PRO A 284 -2.04 -4.97 14.86
N PRO A 285 -1.16 -4.06 14.37
CA PRO A 285 0.27 -4.18 14.63
C PRO A 285 0.61 -4.10 16.12
N THR A 286 1.38 -5.07 16.59
CA THR A 286 1.80 -5.18 17.99
C THR A 286 3.20 -4.60 18.24
N THR A 287 3.59 -4.48 19.51
CA THR A 287 4.96 -4.13 19.90
C THR A 287 5.99 -5.14 19.38
N ILE A 288 5.63 -6.43 19.33
CA ILE A 288 6.51 -7.47 18.76
C ILE A 288 6.73 -7.24 17.27
N TYR A 289 5.68 -6.89 16.54
CA TYR A 289 5.79 -6.55 15.13
C TYR A 289 6.62 -5.26 14.91
N LEU A 290 6.55 -4.30 15.86
CA LEU A 290 7.39 -3.10 15.82
C LEU A 290 8.88 -3.44 15.99
N ILE A 291 9.22 -4.33 16.92
CA ILE A 291 10.60 -4.79 17.14
C ILE A 291 11.11 -5.51 15.88
N ALA A 292 10.34 -6.40 15.30
CA ALA A 292 10.68 -7.09 14.06
C ALA A 292 10.87 -6.11 12.88
N SER A 293 9.99 -5.13 12.76
CA SER A 293 10.05 -4.09 11.72
C SER A 293 11.32 -3.24 11.84
N ILE A 294 11.69 -2.83 13.05
CA ILE A 294 12.95 -2.12 13.33
C ILE A 294 14.15 -3.00 12.99
N GLY A 295 14.09 -4.29 13.35
CA GLY A 295 15.13 -5.27 13.01
C GLY A 295 15.32 -5.42 11.50
N LEU A 296 14.22 -5.58 10.75
CA LEU A 296 14.25 -5.74 9.30
C LEU A 296 14.76 -4.47 8.60
N ILE A 297 14.28 -3.29 8.99
CA ILE A 297 14.77 -2.03 8.44
C ILE A 297 16.26 -1.85 8.76
N SER A 298 16.69 -2.16 9.98
CA SER A 298 18.11 -2.09 10.38
C SER A 298 18.97 -3.07 9.60
N LEU A 299 18.48 -4.29 9.34
CA LEU A 299 19.15 -5.26 8.47
C LEU A 299 19.40 -4.65 7.08
N PHE A 300 18.36 -4.09 6.45
CA PHE A 300 18.49 -3.47 5.13
C PHE A 300 19.42 -2.27 5.15
N LEU A 301 19.36 -1.41 6.17
CA LEU A 301 20.27 -0.28 6.35
C LEU A 301 21.73 -0.74 6.53
N SER A 302 21.95 -1.85 7.23
CA SER A 302 23.28 -2.45 7.40
C SER A 302 23.87 -2.97 6.09
N LEU A 303 23.01 -3.34 5.14
CA LEU A 303 23.39 -3.82 3.81
C LEU A 303 23.39 -2.72 2.74
N LYS A 304 23.09 -1.45 3.12
CA LYS A 304 22.93 -0.35 2.17
C LYS A 304 24.09 -0.22 1.19
N ASN A 305 25.32 -0.20 1.68
CA ASN A 305 26.52 -0.03 0.83
C ASN A 305 26.70 -1.19 -0.16
N ILE A 306 26.36 -2.41 0.25
CA ILE A 306 26.40 -3.60 -0.60
C ILE A 306 25.37 -3.48 -1.71
N VAL A 307 24.14 -3.12 -1.33
CA VAL A 307 23.02 -2.93 -2.28
C VAL A 307 23.34 -1.81 -3.27
N GLU A 308 23.83 -0.68 -2.83
CA GLU A 308 24.20 0.44 -3.70
C GLU A 308 25.31 0.06 -4.67
N ASN A 309 26.32 -0.68 -4.22
CA ASN A 309 27.38 -1.19 -5.08
C ASN A 309 26.84 -2.14 -6.16
N ILE A 310 25.96 -3.07 -5.79
CA ILE A 310 25.28 -3.96 -6.74
C ILE A 310 24.44 -3.17 -7.75
N LEU A 311 23.68 -2.20 -7.27
CA LEU A 311 22.82 -1.33 -8.08
C LEU A 311 23.61 -0.28 -8.90
N SER A 312 24.91 -0.15 -8.69
CA SER A 312 25.79 0.69 -9.53
C SER A 312 25.89 0.12 -10.94
N ASN A 313 25.74 -1.20 -11.08
CA ASN A 313 25.68 -1.87 -12.39
C ASN A 313 24.45 -1.39 -13.19
N GLN A 314 24.69 -0.70 -14.31
CA GLN A 314 23.64 -0.09 -15.11
C GLN A 314 22.62 -1.09 -15.66
N LYS A 315 23.06 -2.29 -16.05
CA LYS A 315 22.14 -3.33 -16.58
C LYS A 315 21.20 -3.84 -15.50
N LEU A 316 21.75 -4.08 -14.29
CA LEU A 316 20.96 -4.50 -13.17
C LEU A 316 20.01 -3.39 -12.70
N TRP A 317 20.48 -2.15 -12.68
CA TRP A 317 19.64 -1.00 -12.36
C TRP A 317 18.48 -0.82 -13.35
N LEU A 318 18.69 -1.04 -14.63
CA LEU A 318 17.62 -1.03 -15.64
C LEU A 318 16.54 -2.08 -15.33
N LEU A 319 16.96 -3.32 -15.00
CA LEU A 319 16.03 -4.38 -14.60
C LEU A 319 15.24 -4.00 -13.36
N ILE A 320 15.93 -3.55 -12.29
CA ILE A 320 15.32 -3.13 -11.03
C ILE A 320 14.35 -1.96 -11.23
N SER A 321 14.72 -0.97 -12.04
CA SER A 321 13.83 0.16 -12.37
C SER A 321 12.58 -0.28 -13.12
N HIS A 322 12.70 -1.28 -13.98
CA HIS A 322 11.55 -1.85 -14.69
C HIS A 322 10.61 -2.57 -13.70
N ILE A 323 11.17 -3.38 -12.82
CA ILE A 323 10.40 -4.02 -11.74
C ILE A 323 9.77 -2.94 -10.86
N HIS A 324 10.51 -1.92 -10.42
CA HIS A 324 9.99 -0.82 -9.60
C HIS A 324 8.77 -0.15 -10.21
N SER A 325 8.76 0.06 -11.52
CA SER A 325 7.65 0.70 -12.22
C SER A 325 6.37 -0.15 -12.26
N ASN A 326 6.49 -1.47 -12.10
CA ASN A 326 5.39 -2.41 -12.19
C ASN A 326 5.07 -3.14 -10.87
N ILE A 327 5.93 -3.00 -9.84
CA ILE A 327 5.82 -3.79 -8.60
C ILE A 327 4.48 -3.57 -7.88
N TYR A 328 3.92 -2.36 -7.96
CA TYR A 328 2.64 -2.05 -7.35
C TYR A 328 1.48 -2.73 -8.08
N THR A 329 1.51 -2.76 -9.41
CA THR A 329 0.57 -3.55 -10.22
C THR A 329 0.70 -5.04 -9.90
N MET A 330 1.93 -5.58 -9.83
CA MET A 330 2.16 -6.97 -9.44
C MET A 330 1.54 -7.27 -8.08
N TYR A 331 1.73 -6.38 -7.11
CA TYR A 331 1.14 -6.53 -5.78
C TYR A 331 -0.39 -6.54 -5.82
N LEU A 332 -1.04 -5.66 -6.57
CA LEU A 332 -2.49 -5.65 -6.68
C LEU A 332 -3.04 -6.95 -7.30
N TRP A 333 -2.35 -7.48 -8.30
CA TRP A 333 -2.79 -8.65 -9.05
C TRP A 333 -2.39 -10.02 -8.44
N HIS A 334 -1.53 -10.06 -7.41
CA HIS A 334 -0.92 -11.33 -6.99
C HIS A 334 -1.93 -12.36 -6.45
N LEU A 335 -2.95 -11.94 -5.69
CA LEU A 335 -3.98 -12.88 -5.21
C LEU A 335 -4.93 -13.32 -6.32
N PHE A 336 -5.20 -12.44 -7.30
CA PHE A 336 -5.93 -12.85 -8.49
C PHE A 336 -5.16 -13.93 -9.28
N VAL A 337 -3.85 -13.75 -9.45
CA VAL A 337 -2.98 -14.74 -10.10
C VAL A 337 -2.92 -16.02 -9.29
N PHE A 338 -2.77 -15.92 -7.97
CA PHE A 338 -2.80 -17.07 -7.06
C PHE A 338 -4.08 -17.90 -7.22
N PHE A 339 -5.22 -17.24 -7.19
CA PHE A 339 -6.53 -17.86 -7.38
C PHE A 339 -6.71 -18.47 -8.77
N SER A 340 -6.26 -17.75 -9.81
CA SER A 340 -6.30 -18.26 -11.19
C SER A 340 -5.44 -19.51 -11.39
N ILE A 341 -4.24 -19.54 -10.81
CA ILE A 341 -3.35 -20.71 -10.85
C ILE A 341 -4.06 -21.95 -10.26
N TYR A 342 -4.74 -21.77 -9.13
CA TYR A 342 -5.50 -22.83 -8.50
C TYR A 342 -6.66 -23.32 -9.39
N LEU A 343 -7.48 -22.40 -9.90
CA LEU A 343 -8.63 -22.73 -10.76
C LEU A 343 -8.24 -23.48 -12.04
N PHE A 344 -7.12 -23.14 -12.63
CA PHE A 344 -6.63 -23.79 -13.85
C PHE A 344 -5.76 -25.03 -13.57
N GLY A 345 -5.62 -25.46 -12.32
CA GLY A 345 -4.81 -26.62 -11.93
C GLY A 345 -3.32 -26.45 -12.25
N LEU A 346 -2.82 -25.22 -12.35
CA LEU A 346 -1.42 -24.93 -12.64
C LEU A 346 -0.57 -25.03 -11.37
N THR A 347 0.70 -25.32 -11.53
CA THR A 347 1.62 -25.33 -10.39
C THR A 347 2.05 -23.92 -10.02
N MET A 348 2.28 -23.65 -8.71
CA MET A 348 2.71 -22.34 -8.20
C MET A 348 4.05 -21.85 -8.77
N TYR A 349 4.85 -22.73 -9.38
CA TYR A 349 6.09 -22.34 -10.07
C TYR A 349 5.85 -21.36 -11.22
N TYR A 350 4.65 -21.34 -11.80
CA TYR A 350 4.30 -20.38 -12.86
C TYR A 350 3.91 -18.99 -12.34
N ALA A 351 3.68 -18.82 -11.01
CA ALA A 351 3.23 -17.56 -10.42
C ALA A 351 4.12 -16.36 -10.79
N PRO A 352 5.47 -16.42 -10.68
CA PRO A 352 6.31 -15.29 -11.04
C PRO A 352 6.19 -14.89 -12.52
N LEU A 353 6.11 -15.89 -13.42
CA LEU A 353 5.97 -15.65 -14.85
C LEU A 353 4.62 -15.02 -15.17
N ILE A 354 3.53 -15.56 -14.62
CA ILE A 354 2.18 -15.04 -14.85
C ILE A 354 2.06 -13.63 -14.29
N LEU A 355 2.62 -13.34 -13.09
CA LEU A 355 2.67 -12.00 -12.53
C LEU A 355 3.42 -11.01 -13.41
N LEU A 356 4.56 -11.40 -13.96
CA LEU A 356 5.31 -10.55 -14.89
C LEU A 356 4.52 -10.22 -16.15
N ILE A 357 3.84 -11.23 -16.73
CA ILE A 357 2.99 -11.03 -17.91
C ILE A 357 1.81 -10.12 -17.56
N THR A 358 1.14 -10.38 -16.43
CA THR A 358 0.02 -9.57 -15.94
C THR A 358 0.45 -8.12 -15.72
N ALA A 359 1.58 -7.90 -15.05
CA ALA A 359 2.12 -6.58 -14.82
C ALA A 359 2.52 -5.86 -16.11
N PHE A 360 3.02 -6.59 -17.12
CA PHE A 360 3.34 -6.03 -18.43
C PHE A 360 2.09 -5.55 -19.17
N ILE A 361 1.03 -6.35 -19.16
CA ILE A 361 -0.24 -6.02 -19.82
C ILE A 361 -0.95 -4.88 -19.07
N PHE A 362 -1.27 -5.09 -17.80
CA PHE A 362 -2.09 -4.16 -17.01
C PHE A 362 -1.32 -2.92 -16.58
N GLY A 363 -0.05 -3.01 -16.24
CA GLY A 363 0.76 -1.85 -15.88
C GLY A 363 0.90 -0.84 -17.02
N ASN A 364 0.93 -1.28 -18.28
CA ASN A 364 0.87 -0.39 -19.43
C ASN A 364 -0.54 0.22 -19.61
N TYR A 365 -1.57 -0.59 -19.43
CA TYR A 365 -2.95 -0.15 -19.49
C TYR A 365 -3.27 0.87 -18.38
N GLU A 366 -2.91 0.60 -17.14
CA GLU A 366 -3.04 1.50 -15.99
C GLU A 366 -2.37 2.85 -16.26
N ARG A 367 -1.14 2.85 -16.77
CA ARG A 367 -0.43 4.07 -17.12
C ARG A 367 -1.08 4.84 -18.26
N SER A 368 -1.63 4.15 -19.24
CA SER A 368 -2.32 4.79 -20.37
C SER A 368 -3.66 5.40 -19.94
N MET A 369 -4.42 4.69 -19.11
CA MET A 369 -5.69 5.18 -18.55
C MET A 369 -5.47 6.34 -17.58
N PHE A 370 -4.43 6.28 -16.76
CA PHE A 370 -4.07 7.39 -15.88
C PHE A 370 -3.66 8.64 -16.69
N LYS A 371 -2.87 8.48 -17.75
CA LYS A 371 -2.55 9.59 -18.69
C LYS A 371 -3.80 10.09 -19.40
N LEU A 372 -4.71 9.21 -19.81
CA LEU A 372 -5.97 9.58 -20.43
C LEU A 372 -6.84 10.36 -19.44
N SER A 373 -7.01 9.90 -18.21
CA SER A 373 -7.76 10.59 -17.18
C SER A 373 -7.13 11.93 -16.83
N SER A 374 -5.81 12.02 -16.71
CA SER A 374 -5.10 13.27 -16.48
C SER A 374 -5.22 14.24 -17.67
N ASN A 375 -5.26 13.73 -18.89
CA ASN A 375 -5.43 14.52 -20.11
C ASN A 375 -6.89 14.94 -20.32
N LEU A 376 -7.86 14.07 -20.01
CA LEU A 376 -9.28 14.44 -19.98
C LEU A 376 -9.52 15.54 -18.93
N VAL A 377 -8.91 15.36 -17.76
CA VAL A 377 -8.95 16.34 -16.69
C VAL A 377 -8.26 17.65 -17.09
N LYS A 378 -7.18 17.62 -17.89
CA LYS A 378 -6.56 18.81 -18.49
C LYS A 378 -7.40 19.42 -19.62
N ARG A 379 -8.11 18.60 -20.41
CA ARG A 379 -9.00 19.04 -21.51
C ARG A 379 -10.33 19.60 -21.01
N VAL A 380 -10.89 19.03 -19.95
CA VAL A 380 -12.09 19.56 -19.26
C VAL A 380 -11.80 20.84 -18.49
N ASN A 381 -10.51 21.24 -18.43
CA ASN A 381 -10.10 22.55 -17.95
C ASN A 381 -9.58 23.40 -19.14
N PRO A 382 -10.46 23.84 -20.05
CA PRO A 382 -10.09 24.90 -20.95
C PRO A 382 -9.75 26.13 -20.10
N LEU A 383 -8.80 26.92 -20.56
CA LEU A 383 -8.45 28.24 -20.02
C LEU A 383 -9.63 29.25 -20.06
N GLN A 384 -10.85 28.75 -20.27
CA GLN A 384 -12.05 29.59 -20.23
C GLN A 384 -12.47 29.78 -18.77
N PRO A 385 -12.61 31.01 -18.33
CA PRO A 385 -13.13 31.32 -17.01
C PRO A 385 -14.56 30.81 -16.89
N TRP A 386 -14.82 29.98 -15.87
CA TRP A 386 -16.18 29.68 -15.46
C TRP A 386 -16.92 30.99 -15.15
N PRO A 387 -18.18 31.11 -15.52
CA PRO A 387 -18.93 32.35 -15.30
C PRO A 387 -18.90 32.77 -13.83
N SER A 388 -18.65 34.05 -13.62
CA SER A 388 -18.37 34.68 -12.32
C SER A 388 -19.35 34.44 -11.15
N PRO A 389 -20.67 34.19 -11.35
CA PRO A 389 -21.58 33.96 -10.21
C PRO A 389 -21.38 32.65 -9.45
N ILE A 390 -20.83 31.62 -10.10
CA ILE A 390 -20.56 30.33 -9.45
C ILE A 390 -19.29 30.42 -8.58
N LYS A 391 -18.37 31.33 -8.90
CA LYS A 391 -17.08 31.47 -8.22
C LYS A 391 -17.17 32.00 -6.78
N ALA A 392 -18.11 32.89 -6.50
CA ALA A 392 -18.22 33.55 -5.20
C ALA A 392 -18.84 32.66 -4.12
N ARG A 393 -19.72 31.73 -4.50
CA ARG A 393 -20.42 30.84 -3.54
C ARG A 393 -19.58 29.66 -3.05
N PHE A 394 -18.55 29.25 -3.80
CA PHE A 394 -17.73 28.05 -3.43
C PHE A 394 -16.56 28.36 -2.50
N SER A 395 -16.34 29.59 -2.07
CA SER A 395 -15.08 29.99 -1.42
C SER A 395 -14.89 29.53 0.03
N ILE A 396 -15.97 29.43 0.80
CA ILE A 396 -15.90 29.03 2.23
C ILE A 396 -16.05 27.51 2.38
N ASN A 397 -16.79 26.87 1.50
CA ASN A 397 -17.07 25.44 1.57
C ASN A 397 -15.98 24.56 0.93
N ASN A 398 -15.00 25.13 0.23
CA ASN A 398 -14.01 24.34 -0.51
C ASN A 398 -13.08 23.52 0.41
N PHE A 399 -12.77 24.03 1.60
CA PHE A 399 -11.94 23.30 2.57
C PHE A 399 -12.70 22.10 3.14
N ALA A 400 -13.93 22.31 3.61
CA ALA A 400 -14.79 21.27 4.13
C ALA A 400 -15.09 20.21 3.05
N LEU A 401 -15.36 20.66 1.80
CA LEU A 401 -15.63 19.77 0.68
C LEU A 401 -14.39 18.94 0.29
N ALA A 402 -13.17 19.51 0.38
CA ALA A 402 -11.94 18.77 0.13
C ALA A 402 -11.71 17.67 1.19
N TRP A 403 -11.94 17.97 2.47
CA TRP A 403 -11.87 16.97 3.53
C TRP A 403 -12.95 15.90 3.38
N LEU A 404 -14.19 16.30 3.12
CA LEU A 404 -15.28 15.35 2.86
C LEU A 404 -14.95 14.42 1.69
N SER A 405 -14.39 14.97 0.61
CA SER A 405 -13.97 14.19 -0.55
C SER A 405 -12.86 13.20 -0.22
N ALA A 406 -11.85 13.62 0.55
CA ALA A 406 -10.77 12.76 1.00
C ALA A 406 -11.27 11.65 1.94
N LEU A 407 -12.20 11.99 2.84
CA LEU A 407 -12.86 11.01 3.71
C LEU A 407 -13.73 10.02 2.94
N LEU A 408 -14.46 10.46 1.90
CA LEU A 408 -15.23 9.55 1.04
C LEU A 408 -14.32 8.55 0.32
N VAL A 409 -13.17 9.00 -0.18
CA VAL A 409 -12.17 8.11 -0.79
C VAL A 409 -11.66 7.11 0.24
N LEU A 410 -11.28 7.57 1.43
CA LEU A 410 -10.78 6.72 2.50
C LEU A 410 -11.83 5.68 2.92
N LEU A 411 -13.06 6.13 3.18
CA LEU A 411 -14.17 5.24 3.56
C LEU A 411 -14.50 4.24 2.45
N GLY A 412 -14.41 4.65 1.19
CA GLY A 412 -14.61 3.74 0.05
C GLY A 412 -13.54 2.65 -0.01
N VAL A 413 -12.27 3.01 0.18
CA VAL A 413 -11.16 2.04 0.18
C VAL A 413 -11.24 1.12 1.41
N ILE A 414 -11.51 1.66 2.59
CA ILE A 414 -11.72 0.87 3.81
C ILE A 414 -12.92 -0.08 3.63
N HIS A 415 -14.00 0.39 3.06
CA HIS A 415 -15.19 -0.43 2.79
C HIS A 415 -14.86 -1.64 1.90
N LEU A 416 -14.16 -1.40 0.78
CA LEU A 416 -13.72 -2.50 -0.09
C LEU A 416 -12.72 -3.43 0.61
N THR A 417 -11.84 -2.88 1.45
CA THR A 417 -10.91 -3.66 2.25
C THR A 417 -11.65 -4.57 3.24
N LEU A 418 -12.63 -4.04 3.94
CA LEU A 418 -13.42 -4.79 4.92
C LEU A 418 -14.31 -5.84 4.25
N GLY A 419 -14.88 -5.53 3.08
CA GLY A 419 -15.57 -6.50 2.26
C GLY A 419 -14.66 -7.65 1.85
N GLY A 420 -13.38 -7.36 1.52
CA GLY A 420 -12.37 -8.34 1.15
C GLY A 420 -11.72 -9.12 2.30
N ILE A 421 -11.93 -8.71 3.54
CA ILE A 421 -11.20 -9.24 4.69
C ILE A 421 -12.03 -10.20 5.55
N GLY A 422 -13.16 -10.71 5.09
CA GLY A 422 -13.94 -11.69 5.84
C GLY A 422 -14.43 -11.22 7.22
N GLN A 423 -15.14 -12.09 7.92
CA GLN A 423 -15.94 -11.69 9.09
C GLN A 423 -15.16 -11.24 10.33
N ASP A 424 -13.87 -11.59 10.50
CA ASP A 424 -13.27 -11.64 11.83
C ASP A 424 -12.17 -10.63 12.16
N GLY A 425 -11.67 -9.86 11.23
CA GLY A 425 -10.47 -9.02 11.45
C GLY A 425 -10.68 -7.57 11.88
N PHE A 426 -11.78 -6.93 11.50
CA PHE A 426 -12.14 -5.56 11.94
C PHE A 426 -13.45 -5.57 12.71
N PHE A 427 -13.55 -6.41 13.72
CA PHE A 427 -14.76 -6.65 14.52
C PHE A 427 -15.53 -5.41 14.92
N THR A 428 -14.82 -4.39 15.37
CA THR A 428 -15.41 -3.15 15.84
C THR A 428 -15.95 -2.24 14.75
N LEU A 429 -15.39 -2.27 13.54
CA LEU A 429 -15.85 -1.44 12.43
C LEU A 429 -17.06 -2.04 11.71
N ARG A 430 -17.27 -3.35 11.82
CA ARG A 430 -18.43 -4.04 11.26
C ARG A 430 -19.74 -3.72 11.98
N GLU A 431 -19.67 -3.32 13.24
CA GLU A 431 -20.82 -2.84 14.00
C GLU A 431 -21.35 -1.51 13.47
N PHE A 432 -20.53 -0.74 12.75
CA PHE A 432 -21.00 0.44 12.06
C PHE A 432 -21.81 0.05 10.81
N TYR A 433 -23.10 0.17 10.89
CA TYR A 433 -24.09 -0.23 9.86
C TYR A 433 -23.77 0.30 8.45
N PHE A 434 -23.14 1.47 8.32
CA PHE A 434 -22.77 2.08 7.05
C PHE A 434 -21.57 1.40 6.35
N LEU A 435 -20.86 0.49 7.02
CA LEU A 435 -19.77 -0.30 6.46
C LEU A 435 -20.22 -1.70 6.03
N ARG A 436 -21.46 -2.09 6.31
CA ARG A 436 -22.04 -3.39 5.92
C ARG A 436 -22.54 -3.47 4.48
N SER A 437 -22.40 -2.40 3.72
CA SER A 437 -22.96 -2.29 2.40
C SER A 437 -22.12 -3.02 1.34
N ASN A 438 -22.71 -3.16 0.19
CA ASN A 438 -22.24 -3.92 -0.95
C ASN A 438 -20.95 -3.29 -1.59
N THR A 439 -20.10 -4.09 -2.19
CA THR A 439 -18.85 -3.71 -2.88
C THR A 439 -19.02 -2.52 -3.84
N TYR A 440 -20.18 -2.42 -4.51
CA TYR A 440 -20.48 -1.31 -5.43
C TYR A 440 -20.57 0.06 -4.74
N GLU A 441 -20.98 0.12 -3.48
CA GLU A 441 -20.97 1.37 -2.73
C GLU A 441 -19.55 1.83 -2.40
N GLY A 442 -18.64 0.92 -2.06
CA GLY A 442 -17.23 1.24 -1.85
C GLY A 442 -16.62 1.84 -3.11
N ILE A 443 -16.86 1.23 -4.25
CA ILE A 443 -16.44 1.74 -5.57
C ILE A 443 -17.04 3.12 -5.83
N GLY A 444 -18.34 3.28 -5.63
CA GLY A 444 -19.05 4.54 -5.80
C GLY A 444 -18.49 5.66 -4.92
N ARG A 445 -18.19 5.39 -3.65
CA ARG A 445 -17.58 6.35 -2.72
C ARG A 445 -16.19 6.81 -3.19
N ILE A 446 -15.35 5.89 -3.69
CA ILE A 446 -14.03 6.22 -4.25
C ILE A 446 -14.19 7.16 -5.44
N PHE A 447 -15.07 6.82 -6.39
CA PHE A 447 -15.29 7.65 -7.58
C PHE A 447 -15.80 9.04 -7.27
N ILE A 448 -16.86 9.14 -6.48
CA ILE A 448 -17.45 10.42 -6.08
C ILE A 448 -16.42 11.24 -5.31
N GLY A 449 -15.71 10.62 -4.36
CA GLY A 449 -14.67 11.28 -3.58
C GLY A 449 -13.54 11.83 -4.44
N LEU A 450 -13.01 11.03 -5.39
CA LEU A 450 -11.96 11.48 -6.31
C LEU A 450 -12.43 12.60 -7.25
N LEU A 451 -13.64 12.50 -7.77
CA LEU A 451 -14.22 13.53 -8.62
C LEU A 451 -14.34 14.85 -7.87
N LEU A 452 -14.94 14.83 -6.70
CA LEU A 452 -15.13 16.02 -5.85
C LEU A 452 -13.79 16.59 -5.39
N LEU A 453 -12.82 15.75 -5.01
CA LEU A 453 -11.50 16.20 -4.58
C LEU A 453 -10.76 16.93 -5.72
N ASN A 454 -10.81 16.39 -6.93
CA ASN A 454 -10.17 17.01 -8.10
C ASN A 454 -10.83 18.34 -8.48
N ILE A 455 -12.16 18.43 -8.45
CA ILE A 455 -12.90 19.66 -8.72
C ILE A 455 -12.57 20.74 -7.69
N THR A 456 -12.59 20.38 -6.42
CA THR A 456 -12.38 21.30 -5.28
C THR A 456 -10.99 21.92 -5.31
N VAL A 457 -9.97 21.10 -5.50
CA VAL A 457 -8.57 21.57 -5.49
C VAL A 457 -8.26 22.46 -6.69
N ARG A 458 -8.91 22.23 -7.83
CA ARG A 458 -8.77 23.12 -8.99
C ARG A 458 -9.38 24.48 -8.74
N GLY A 459 -10.54 24.52 -8.10
CA GLY A 459 -11.15 25.80 -7.69
C GLY A 459 -10.24 26.60 -6.76
N LEU A 460 -9.51 25.96 -5.86
CA LEU A 460 -8.53 26.59 -4.97
C LEU A 460 -7.30 27.14 -5.71
N LYS A 461 -6.77 26.42 -6.70
CA LYS A 461 -5.65 26.90 -7.55
C LYS A 461 -6.04 28.16 -8.33
N TYR A 462 -7.25 28.19 -8.85
CA TYR A 462 -7.75 29.35 -9.63
C TYR A 462 -7.89 30.60 -8.76
N LYS A 463 -8.39 30.46 -7.52
CA LYS A 463 -8.54 31.59 -6.60
C LYS A 463 -7.19 32.23 -6.23
N LYS A 464 -6.15 31.42 -5.96
CA LYS A 464 -4.81 31.92 -5.63
C LYS A 464 -4.18 32.72 -6.79
N ARG A 465 -4.46 32.33 -8.03
CA ARG A 465 -3.97 33.02 -9.24
C ARG A 465 -4.62 34.37 -9.46
N ILE A 466 -5.91 34.52 -9.10
CA ILE A 466 -6.63 35.79 -9.22
C ILE A 466 -6.27 36.76 -8.09
N LEU A 467 -6.08 36.23 -6.86
CA LEU A 467 -5.78 37.05 -5.69
C LEU A 467 -4.28 37.41 -5.55
N GLY A 468 -3.39 36.66 -6.19
CA GLY A 468 -1.95 36.91 -6.19
C GLY A 468 -1.45 37.71 -7.39
N GLY A 469 -2.35 38.19 -8.25
CA GLY A 469 -2.08 39.03 -9.43
C GLY A 469 -2.45 40.50 -9.22
N SER A 470 -2.61 40.92 -7.97
CA SER A 470 -2.79 42.33 -7.60
C SER A 470 -1.64 42.81 -6.75
#